data_4e0b2b0cd9ae6b20c4ac7a1b3cff9fb4
#
_entry.id   4e0b2b0cd9ae6b20c4ac7a1b3cff9fb4
#
_cell.length_a   1.000
_cell.length_b   1.000
_cell.length_c   1.000
_cell.angle_alpha   90.00
_cell.angle_beta   90.00
_cell.angle_gamma   90.00
#
_symmetry.space_group_name_H-M   'P 1'
#
loop_
_entity.id
_entity.type
_entity.pdbx_description
1 polymer ?
#
loop_
_entity_poly.entity_id
_entity_poly.type
_entity_poly.pdbx_seq_one_letter_code
_entity_poly.pdbx_strand_id
1 'polypeptide(L)'
;VGLYNSTIISCDFGDNVVIDNVHYLSHYIIGNEVIITNVHEMGTTNYAKFGNGILKEGEDEKIRIWLEVCNENAGRKIIPFNGMLPGDAWLWSRNRDNAQLQQKFKEFTESKFDKLRGYYGKVGDRTVIKSCDIIKDVWIGSDAYLKGANKLKNLTINSSPEATSQIGEGCELVNGIIGEGCRVFYGVKAVRFYMASHSQLKYGARLINSYLGNNATISCCEVLNSLIFPAHEQHHNNSFLCAATVMGQSNIAAGATLGSNHNSRSAD
;
A
#
# COMPACT_ATOMS: atom_id res chain seq x y z
N VAL A 1 -11.21 21.50 -18.81
CA VAL A 1 -11.83 20.57 -17.84
C VAL A 1 -13.20 20.18 -18.35
N GLY A 2 -13.48 18.89 -18.43
CA GLY A 2 -14.79 18.34 -18.75
C GLY A 2 -15.34 17.55 -17.57
N LEU A 3 -16.45 17.99 -16.98
CA LEU A 3 -17.12 17.34 -15.85
C LEU A 3 -18.54 16.93 -16.29
N TYR A 4 -18.77 15.61 -16.33
CA TYR A 4 -20.02 15.04 -16.84
C TYR A 4 -20.62 14.04 -15.86
N ASN A 5 -21.94 14.05 -15.69
CA ASN A 5 -22.70 13.05 -14.90
C ASN A 5 -22.07 12.70 -13.55
N SER A 6 -21.58 13.69 -12.82
CA SER A 6 -20.77 13.43 -11.61
C SER A 6 -21.19 14.33 -10.45
N THR A 7 -21.11 13.80 -9.22
CA THR A 7 -21.27 14.58 -7.99
C THR A 7 -19.87 14.91 -7.45
N ILE A 8 -19.53 16.21 -7.39
CA ILE A 8 -18.19 16.68 -7.05
C ILE A 8 -18.28 17.68 -5.91
N ILE A 9 -17.48 17.48 -4.85
CA ILE A 9 -17.48 18.34 -3.66
C ILE A 9 -16.04 18.66 -3.26
N SER A 10 -15.72 19.94 -3.14
CA SER A 10 -14.42 20.41 -2.63
C SER A 10 -13.22 19.75 -3.32
N CYS A 11 -13.13 19.90 -4.64
CA CYS A 11 -12.02 19.41 -5.44
C CYS A 11 -11.38 20.53 -6.24
N ASP A 12 -10.06 20.47 -6.38
CA ASP A 12 -9.28 21.32 -7.28
C ASP A 12 -8.86 20.53 -8.52
N PHE A 13 -8.86 21.19 -9.68
CA PHE A 13 -8.55 20.54 -10.96
C PHE A 13 -7.45 21.29 -11.70
N GLY A 14 -6.51 20.54 -12.24
CA GLY A 14 -5.55 21.04 -13.22
C GLY A 14 -6.15 21.21 -14.62
N ASP A 15 -5.30 21.34 -15.61
CA ASP A 15 -5.70 21.53 -17.00
C ASP A 15 -6.02 20.19 -17.70
N ASN A 16 -6.92 20.24 -18.70
CA ASN A 16 -7.29 19.09 -19.56
C ASN A 16 -7.81 17.86 -18.80
N VAL A 17 -8.46 18.06 -17.65
CA VAL A 17 -9.03 16.98 -16.84
C VAL A 17 -10.38 16.54 -17.39
N VAL A 18 -10.66 15.24 -17.37
CA VAL A 18 -11.97 14.65 -17.70
C VAL A 18 -12.47 13.83 -16.52
N ILE A 19 -13.65 14.20 -16.01
CA ILE A 19 -14.40 13.44 -14.98
C ILE A 19 -15.75 13.09 -15.61
N ASP A 20 -16.02 11.79 -15.77
CA ASP A 20 -17.27 11.34 -16.39
C ASP A 20 -17.86 10.14 -15.64
N ASN A 21 -19.14 10.25 -15.29
CA ASN A 21 -19.88 9.21 -14.60
C ASN A 21 -19.20 8.77 -13.28
N VAL A 22 -18.82 9.75 -12.47
CA VAL A 22 -18.27 9.54 -11.12
C VAL A 22 -19.38 9.84 -10.11
N HIS A 23 -19.90 8.81 -9.47
CA HIS A 23 -21.07 8.95 -8.62
C HIS A 23 -20.81 9.87 -7.42
N TYR A 24 -19.61 9.79 -6.81
CA TYR A 24 -19.21 10.69 -5.74
C TYR A 24 -17.69 10.93 -5.75
N LEU A 25 -17.27 12.19 -5.87
CA LEU A 25 -15.86 12.63 -5.79
C LEU A 25 -15.73 13.77 -4.78
N SER A 26 -14.88 13.61 -3.76
CA SER A 26 -14.72 14.65 -2.75
C SER A 26 -13.30 14.79 -2.19
N HIS A 27 -12.92 16.06 -1.91
CA HIS A 27 -11.67 16.42 -1.23
C HIS A 27 -10.41 15.86 -1.91
N TYR A 28 -10.30 16.10 -3.22
CA TYR A 28 -9.14 15.75 -4.03
C TYR A 28 -8.54 16.94 -4.77
N ILE A 29 -7.22 16.94 -4.87
CA ILE A 29 -6.45 17.77 -5.80
C ILE A 29 -6.10 16.90 -7.00
N ILE A 30 -6.69 17.22 -8.15
CA ILE A 30 -6.54 16.48 -9.40
C ILE A 30 -5.54 17.21 -10.29
N GLY A 31 -4.48 16.53 -10.70
CA GLY A 31 -3.46 17.07 -11.59
C GLY A 31 -3.92 17.29 -13.03
N ASN A 32 -2.97 17.65 -13.90
CA ASN A 32 -3.26 17.92 -15.31
C ASN A 32 -3.48 16.62 -16.10
N GLU A 33 -4.30 16.68 -17.14
CA GLU A 33 -4.53 15.58 -18.09
C GLU A 33 -5.02 14.29 -17.44
N VAL A 34 -5.65 14.38 -16.26
CA VAL A 34 -6.21 13.23 -15.53
C VAL A 34 -7.55 12.83 -16.13
N ILE A 35 -7.79 11.53 -16.24
CA ILE A 35 -9.06 10.96 -16.69
C ILE A 35 -9.62 10.06 -15.58
N ILE A 36 -10.82 10.39 -15.06
CA ILE A 36 -11.54 9.55 -14.09
C ILE A 36 -12.91 9.23 -14.67
N THR A 37 -13.17 7.94 -14.90
CA THR A 37 -14.46 7.52 -15.49
C THR A 37 -15.05 6.29 -14.78
N ASN A 38 -16.38 6.28 -14.63
CA ASN A 38 -17.12 5.15 -14.06
C ASN A 38 -16.61 4.74 -12.68
N VAL A 39 -16.46 5.68 -11.77
CA VAL A 39 -16.03 5.42 -10.37
C VAL A 39 -17.23 5.62 -9.45
N HIS A 40 -17.49 4.64 -8.57
CA HIS A 40 -18.61 4.74 -7.66
C HIS A 40 -18.34 5.77 -6.54
N GLU A 41 -17.28 5.59 -5.75
CA GLU A 41 -16.94 6.51 -4.67
C GLU A 41 -15.43 6.81 -4.68
N MET A 42 -15.08 8.10 -4.66
CA MET A 42 -13.71 8.58 -4.47
C MET A 42 -13.71 9.75 -3.50
N GLY A 43 -13.16 9.54 -2.30
CA GLY A 43 -13.22 10.56 -1.25
C GLY A 43 -12.03 10.54 -0.29
N THR A 44 -11.72 11.69 0.29
CA THR A 44 -10.70 11.82 1.34
C THR A 44 -11.30 12.34 2.63
N THR A 45 -11.00 11.67 3.73
CA THR A 45 -11.47 12.04 5.06
C THR A 45 -10.48 12.96 5.78
N ASN A 46 -10.96 13.62 6.86
CA ASN A 46 -10.12 14.48 7.69
C ASN A 46 -8.92 13.76 8.34
N TYR A 47 -8.97 12.43 8.43
CA TYR A 47 -7.95 11.61 9.08
C TYR A 47 -7.12 10.79 8.10
N ALA A 48 -7.12 11.15 6.82
CA ALA A 48 -6.38 10.45 5.80
C ALA A 48 -4.86 10.43 6.11
N LYS A 49 -4.27 9.23 6.10
CA LYS A 49 -2.84 8.98 6.37
C LYS A 49 -2.14 8.38 5.16
N PHE A 50 -2.90 8.06 4.14
CA PHE A 50 -2.40 7.50 2.88
C PHE A 50 -1.47 6.28 3.08
N GLY A 51 -1.82 5.39 4.02
CA GLY A 51 -1.04 4.20 4.34
C GLY A 51 0.13 4.39 5.31
N ASN A 52 0.46 5.62 5.67
CA ASN A 52 1.53 5.89 6.64
C ASN A 52 1.07 5.63 8.07
N GLY A 53 1.98 5.18 8.91
CA GLY A 53 1.69 4.80 10.30
C GLY A 53 1.66 5.98 11.29
N ILE A 54 1.52 7.21 10.81
CA ILE A 54 1.37 8.39 11.66
C ILE A 54 0.01 8.44 12.36
N LEU A 55 -0.10 9.25 13.39
CA LEU A 55 -1.37 9.65 13.99
C LEU A 55 -1.68 11.09 13.64
N LYS A 56 -2.91 11.36 13.26
CA LYS A 56 -3.44 12.71 13.13
C LYS A 56 -3.80 13.26 14.51
N GLU A 57 -3.85 14.59 14.63
CA GLU A 57 -4.22 15.24 15.87
C GLU A 57 -5.55 14.74 16.44
N GLY A 58 -5.54 14.33 17.71
CA GLY A 58 -6.71 13.81 18.42
C GLY A 58 -6.99 12.33 18.19
N GLU A 59 -6.15 11.60 17.47
CA GLU A 59 -6.28 10.15 17.30
C GLU A 59 -5.63 9.36 18.44
N ASP A 60 -6.28 8.26 18.83
CA ASP A 60 -5.76 7.30 19.82
C ASP A 60 -4.67 6.40 19.18
N GLU A 61 -3.64 6.05 19.94
CA GLU A 61 -2.58 5.13 19.53
C GLU A 61 -3.12 3.77 19.04
N LYS A 62 -4.27 3.33 19.51
CA LYS A 62 -4.90 2.05 19.12
C LYS A 62 -5.24 1.95 17.63
N ILE A 63 -5.46 3.07 16.97
CA ILE A 63 -5.80 3.09 15.54
C ILE A 63 -4.59 3.26 14.63
N ARG A 64 -3.37 3.28 15.18
CA ARG A 64 -2.15 3.37 14.40
C ARG A 64 -2.02 2.20 13.44
N ILE A 65 -1.62 2.49 12.21
CA ILE A 65 -1.28 1.46 11.24
C ILE A 65 0.13 0.97 11.54
N TRP A 66 0.27 -0.33 11.62
CA TRP A 66 1.54 -1.01 11.80
C TRP A 66 1.56 -2.30 10.98
N LEU A 67 2.75 -2.76 10.63
CA LEU A 67 2.98 -4.08 10.06
C LEU A 67 3.63 -4.95 11.12
N GLU A 68 3.14 -6.16 11.30
CA GLU A 68 3.77 -7.13 12.19
C GLU A 68 4.54 -8.13 11.33
N VAL A 69 5.86 -7.98 11.30
CA VAL A 69 6.75 -8.72 10.40
C VAL A 69 7.67 -9.67 11.16
N CYS A 70 8.14 -10.71 10.47
CA CYS A 70 9.11 -11.69 10.96
C CYS A 70 8.62 -12.59 12.11
N ASN A 71 7.42 -12.39 12.61
CA ASN A 71 6.82 -13.22 13.64
C ASN A 71 5.30 -13.00 13.69
N GLU A 72 4.52 -14.03 13.88
CA GLU A 72 3.08 -13.97 14.00
C GLU A 72 2.68 -13.76 15.46
N ASN A 73 1.97 -12.68 15.76
CA ASN A 73 1.48 -12.31 17.10
C ASN A 73 2.56 -12.10 18.19
N ALA A 74 3.83 -11.97 17.86
CA ALA A 74 4.88 -11.74 18.85
C ALA A 74 5.25 -10.26 19.04
N GLY A 75 4.53 -9.35 18.38
CA GLY A 75 4.66 -7.91 18.60
C GLY A 75 5.83 -7.24 17.89
N ARG A 76 6.41 -7.84 16.86
CA ARG A 76 7.44 -7.20 16.02
C ARG A 76 6.83 -6.18 15.06
N LYS A 77 6.19 -5.18 15.64
CA LYS A 77 5.49 -4.13 14.92
C LYS A 77 6.47 -3.10 14.40
N ILE A 78 6.37 -2.79 13.11
CA ILE A 78 7.01 -1.66 12.48
C ILE A 78 5.95 -0.66 12.02
N ILE A 79 6.26 0.63 12.05
CA ILE A 79 5.32 1.68 11.67
C ILE A 79 5.73 2.20 10.28
N PRO A 80 4.95 1.89 9.23
CA PRO A 80 5.36 2.18 7.86
C PRO A 80 5.33 3.68 7.57
N PHE A 81 6.22 4.12 6.70
CA PHE A 81 6.23 5.45 6.11
C PHE A 81 6.65 5.36 4.64
N ASN A 82 6.16 6.27 3.82
CA ASN A 82 6.55 6.31 2.40
C ASN A 82 8.07 6.56 2.25
N GLY A 83 8.73 5.67 1.53
CA GLY A 83 10.19 5.65 1.38
C GLY A 83 10.93 4.76 2.38
N MET A 84 10.24 3.93 3.17
CA MET A 84 10.87 2.94 4.06
C MET A 84 11.65 1.89 3.25
N LEU A 85 12.88 1.63 3.67
CA LEU A 85 13.73 0.58 3.08
C LEU A 85 13.58 -0.75 3.84
N PRO A 86 13.88 -1.90 3.20
CA PRO A 86 13.83 -3.20 3.89
C PRO A 86 14.81 -3.28 5.07
N GLY A 87 15.94 -2.56 4.99
CA GLY A 87 16.88 -2.43 6.10
C GLY A 87 16.29 -1.71 7.32
N ASP A 88 15.47 -0.67 7.10
CA ASP A 88 14.75 0.02 8.19
C ASP A 88 13.80 -0.93 8.91
N ALA A 89 13.02 -1.68 8.12
CA ALA A 89 12.08 -2.67 8.64
C ALA A 89 12.81 -3.78 9.44
N TRP A 90 13.95 -4.23 8.94
CA TRP A 90 14.79 -5.23 9.61
C TRP A 90 15.36 -4.73 10.93
N LEU A 91 15.99 -3.56 10.95
CA LEU A 91 16.53 -2.93 12.15
C LEU A 91 15.45 -2.73 13.21
N TRP A 92 14.28 -2.24 12.80
CA TRP A 92 13.15 -2.02 13.69
C TRP A 92 12.63 -3.30 14.30
N SER A 93 12.42 -4.35 13.50
CA SER A 93 11.87 -5.63 13.96
C SER A 93 12.84 -6.43 14.84
N ARG A 94 14.15 -6.23 14.70
CA ARG A 94 15.19 -6.99 15.41
C ARG A 94 15.65 -6.38 16.73
N ASN A 95 15.56 -5.06 16.89
CA ASN A 95 16.07 -4.38 18.08
C ASN A 95 14.95 -4.00 19.05
N ARG A 96 14.08 -4.93 19.37
CA ARG A 96 12.87 -4.70 20.18
C ARG A 96 13.17 -4.32 21.62
N ASP A 97 14.24 -4.85 22.18
CA ASP A 97 14.63 -4.60 23.58
C ASP A 97 15.27 -3.22 23.78
N ASN A 98 15.60 -2.53 22.69
CA ASN A 98 16.15 -1.20 22.75
C ASN A 98 15.05 -0.12 22.67
N ALA A 99 14.47 0.24 23.82
CA ALA A 99 13.39 1.21 23.88
C ALA A 99 13.74 2.59 23.30
N GLN A 100 15.00 3.04 23.42
CA GLN A 100 15.43 4.31 22.84
C GLN A 100 15.43 4.25 21.29
N LEU A 101 15.91 3.15 20.73
CA LEU A 101 15.89 2.95 19.28
C LEU A 101 14.45 2.83 18.75
N GLN A 102 13.60 2.08 19.42
CA GLN A 102 12.17 1.98 19.08
C GLN A 102 11.48 3.36 19.09
N GLN A 103 11.76 4.18 20.08
CA GLN A 103 11.23 5.53 20.16
C GLN A 103 11.76 6.41 19.00
N LYS A 104 13.04 6.30 18.64
CA LYS A 104 13.62 7.02 17.50
C LYS A 104 12.99 6.63 16.16
N PHE A 105 12.74 5.36 15.93
CA PHE A 105 12.03 4.92 14.72
C PHE A 105 10.60 5.48 14.65
N LYS A 106 9.89 5.50 15.79
CA LYS A 106 8.56 6.11 15.87
C LYS A 106 8.61 7.61 15.54
N GLU A 107 9.52 8.34 16.15
CA GLU A 107 9.73 9.78 15.88
C GLU A 107 10.07 10.02 14.41
N PHE A 108 10.90 9.17 13.82
CA PHE A 108 11.25 9.25 12.40
C PHE A 108 10.03 9.09 11.49
N THR A 109 9.19 8.09 11.74
CA THR A 109 7.92 7.94 11.01
C THR A 109 7.02 9.16 11.18
N GLU A 110 6.86 9.63 12.42
CA GLU A 110 6.00 10.77 12.75
C GLU A 110 6.47 12.08 12.12
N SER A 111 7.78 12.23 11.87
CA SER A 111 8.34 13.42 11.22
C SER A 111 8.17 13.45 9.70
N LYS A 112 7.81 12.34 9.08
CA LYS A 112 7.68 12.24 7.61
C LYS A 112 6.43 12.93 7.08
N PHE A 113 5.39 13.03 7.89
CA PHE A 113 4.11 13.63 7.48
C PHE A 113 3.57 14.54 8.57
N ASP A 114 2.89 15.60 8.12
CA ASP A 114 2.18 16.50 9.00
C ASP A 114 1.03 15.79 9.73
N LYS A 115 0.88 16.07 11.01
CA LYS A 115 -0.19 15.53 11.87
C LYS A 115 -1.51 16.28 11.76
N LEU A 116 -1.54 17.42 11.09
CA LEU A 116 -2.77 18.19 10.90
C LEU A 116 -3.83 17.31 10.17
N ARG A 117 -5.07 17.58 10.50
CA ARG A 117 -6.23 16.96 9.85
C ARG A 117 -6.63 17.74 8.60
N GLY A 118 -7.45 17.12 7.73
CA GLY A 118 -8.06 17.81 6.59
C GLY A 118 -7.19 17.86 5.34
N TYR A 119 -6.20 17.00 5.21
CA TYR A 119 -5.45 16.89 3.97
C TYR A 119 -6.31 16.31 2.86
N TYR A 120 -6.22 16.90 1.69
CA TYR A 120 -6.85 16.39 0.47
C TYR A 120 -6.06 15.20 -0.08
N GLY A 121 -6.78 14.28 -0.69
CA GLY A 121 -6.18 13.27 -1.55
C GLY A 121 -5.56 13.94 -2.78
N LYS A 122 -4.66 13.23 -3.45
CA LYS A 122 -4.02 13.73 -4.66
C LYS A 122 -4.09 12.68 -5.77
N VAL A 123 -4.32 13.16 -6.99
CA VAL A 123 -4.10 12.40 -8.22
C VAL A 123 -3.09 13.17 -9.05
N GLY A 124 -1.94 12.57 -9.32
CA GLY A 124 -0.89 13.17 -10.13
C GLY A 124 -1.25 13.24 -11.61
N ASP A 125 -0.48 14.03 -12.35
CA ASP A 125 -0.73 14.33 -13.76
C ASP A 125 -0.82 13.06 -14.64
N ARG A 126 -1.61 13.12 -15.70
CA ARG A 126 -1.79 12.05 -16.72
C ARG A 126 -2.25 10.70 -16.16
N THR A 127 -2.68 10.66 -14.92
CA THR A 127 -3.22 9.46 -14.28
C THR A 127 -4.60 9.11 -14.83
N VAL A 128 -4.84 7.83 -15.04
CA VAL A 128 -6.11 7.32 -15.55
C VAL A 128 -6.75 6.37 -14.53
N ILE A 129 -7.99 6.66 -14.14
CA ILE A 129 -8.78 5.84 -13.22
C ILE A 129 -10.08 5.45 -13.89
N LYS A 130 -10.32 4.14 -14.06
CA LYS A 130 -11.50 3.63 -14.77
C LYS A 130 -12.20 2.50 -14.03
N SER A 131 -13.52 2.57 -13.94
CA SER A 131 -14.36 1.46 -13.46
C SER A 131 -13.94 0.91 -12.10
N CYS A 132 -13.48 1.78 -11.19
CA CYS A 132 -13.16 1.42 -9.81
C CYS A 132 -14.38 1.66 -8.92
N ASP A 133 -14.57 0.78 -7.92
CA ASP A 133 -15.72 0.91 -7.04
C ASP A 133 -15.44 1.92 -5.91
N ILE A 134 -14.55 1.62 -4.97
CA ILE A 134 -14.26 2.48 -3.81
C ILE A 134 -12.79 2.91 -3.78
N ILE A 135 -12.55 4.22 -3.76
CA ILE A 135 -11.23 4.84 -3.55
C ILE A 135 -11.35 5.82 -2.37
N LYS A 136 -10.78 5.46 -1.22
CA LYS A 136 -10.89 6.26 0.00
C LYS A 136 -9.56 6.52 0.67
N ASP A 137 -9.24 7.80 0.93
CA ASP A 137 -7.99 8.21 1.56
C ASP A 137 -6.75 7.71 0.79
N VAL A 138 -6.73 7.90 -0.54
CA VAL A 138 -5.66 7.42 -1.43
C VAL A 138 -4.90 8.60 -2.04
N TRP A 139 -3.58 8.54 -1.95
CA TRP A 139 -2.68 9.44 -2.65
C TRP A 139 -2.07 8.72 -3.85
N ILE A 140 -2.20 9.29 -5.04
CA ILE A 140 -1.80 8.65 -6.31
C ILE A 140 -0.80 9.56 -7.04
N GLY A 141 0.33 9.00 -7.43
CA GLY A 141 1.35 9.68 -8.23
C GLY A 141 0.93 9.92 -9.68
N SER A 142 1.83 10.48 -10.47
CA SER A 142 1.59 10.78 -11.89
C SER A 142 1.71 9.53 -12.76
N ASP A 143 1.04 9.54 -13.93
CA ASP A 143 1.11 8.46 -14.93
C ASP A 143 0.68 7.08 -14.39
N ALA A 144 -0.10 7.04 -13.32
CA ALA A 144 -0.66 5.81 -12.78
C ALA A 144 -1.86 5.33 -13.62
N TYR A 145 -2.07 4.02 -13.67
CA TYR A 145 -3.23 3.43 -14.32
C TYR A 145 -4.00 2.51 -13.39
N LEU A 146 -5.22 2.90 -13.01
CA LEU A 146 -6.11 2.14 -12.13
C LEU A 146 -7.35 1.73 -12.92
N LYS A 147 -7.65 0.41 -12.96
CA LYS A 147 -8.82 -0.07 -13.68
C LYS A 147 -9.48 -1.25 -12.97
N GLY A 148 -10.78 -1.13 -12.67
CA GLY A 148 -11.57 -2.23 -12.17
C GLY A 148 -11.25 -2.69 -10.74
N ALA A 149 -10.57 -1.86 -9.94
CA ALA A 149 -10.31 -2.19 -8.54
C ALA A 149 -11.58 -2.09 -7.70
N ASN A 150 -11.82 -3.09 -6.83
CA ASN A 150 -13.00 -3.11 -5.97
C ASN A 150 -12.85 -2.17 -4.78
N LYS A 151 -11.66 -2.14 -4.15
CA LYS A 151 -11.45 -1.30 -2.97
C LYS A 151 -10.00 -0.88 -2.82
N LEU A 152 -9.79 0.42 -2.80
CA LEU A 152 -8.51 1.06 -2.50
C LEU A 152 -8.74 1.97 -1.29
N LYS A 153 -8.16 1.62 -0.14
CA LYS A 153 -8.41 2.39 1.09
C LYS A 153 -7.14 2.66 1.87
N ASN A 154 -6.90 3.94 2.17
CA ASN A 154 -5.78 4.41 2.95
C ASN A 154 -4.44 3.93 2.39
N LEU A 155 -4.11 4.44 1.18
CA LEU A 155 -2.97 4.01 0.39
C LEU A 155 -2.14 5.21 -0.11
N THR A 156 -0.84 4.99 -0.24
CA THR A 156 0.01 5.73 -1.16
C THR A 156 0.31 4.82 -2.36
N ILE A 157 0.06 5.30 -3.57
CA ILE A 157 0.43 4.66 -4.83
C ILE A 157 1.44 5.58 -5.51
N ASN A 158 2.73 5.31 -5.31
CA ASN A 158 3.78 6.06 -5.99
C ASN A 158 3.81 5.65 -7.47
N SER A 159 3.93 6.64 -8.32
CA SER A 159 4.01 6.47 -9.76
C SER A 159 4.63 7.72 -10.37
N SER A 160 5.46 7.53 -11.38
CA SER A 160 6.13 8.60 -12.14
C SER A 160 6.18 8.25 -13.62
N PRO A 161 6.50 9.19 -14.53
CA PRO A 161 6.66 8.90 -15.95
C PRO A 161 7.70 7.81 -16.23
N GLU A 162 8.74 7.73 -15.42
CA GLU A 162 9.84 6.77 -15.55
C GLU A 162 9.49 5.39 -15.01
N ALA A 163 8.55 5.33 -14.03
CA ALA A 163 8.18 4.10 -13.35
C ALA A 163 6.69 4.10 -12.99
N THR A 164 5.86 3.83 -13.99
CA THR A 164 4.40 3.86 -13.87
C THR A 164 3.86 2.68 -13.07
N SER A 165 2.98 2.95 -12.12
CA SER A 165 2.30 1.91 -11.32
C SER A 165 0.91 1.61 -11.87
N GLN A 166 0.50 0.33 -11.78
CA GLN A 166 -0.78 -0.14 -12.30
C GLN A 166 -1.52 -1.00 -11.29
N ILE A 167 -2.81 -0.71 -11.09
CA ILE A 167 -3.72 -1.51 -10.27
C ILE A 167 -4.87 -1.98 -11.14
N GLY A 168 -5.06 -3.28 -11.21
CA GLY A 168 -6.05 -3.92 -12.09
C GLY A 168 -7.29 -4.45 -11.38
N GLU A 169 -8.01 -5.27 -12.11
CA GLU A 169 -9.36 -5.71 -11.81
C GLU A 169 -9.47 -6.57 -10.55
N GLY A 170 -10.52 -6.33 -9.77
CA GLY A 170 -10.88 -7.13 -8.60
C GLY A 170 -9.98 -6.93 -7.38
N CYS A 171 -9.02 -6.01 -7.43
CA CYS A 171 -8.08 -5.80 -6.32
C CYS A 171 -8.74 -5.12 -5.12
N GLU A 172 -8.40 -5.60 -3.91
CA GLU A 172 -8.80 -5.03 -2.63
C GLU A 172 -7.55 -4.72 -1.79
N LEU A 173 -7.19 -3.44 -1.69
CA LEU A 173 -5.95 -3.00 -1.06
C LEU A 173 -6.28 -2.04 0.08
N VAL A 174 -5.81 -2.34 1.30
CA VAL A 174 -6.14 -1.56 2.49
C VAL A 174 -4.91 -1.32 3.38
N ASN A 175 -4.69 -0.09 3.80
CA ASN A 175 -3.62 0.30 4.71
C ASN A 175 -2.23 -0.07 4.17
N GLY A 176 -1.82 0.51 3.06
CA GLY A 176 -0.56 0.14 2.43
C GLY A 176 0.14 1.26 1.69
N ILE A 177 1.38 0.98 1.35
CA ILE A 177 2.24 1.85 0.53
C ILE A 177 2.75 1.03 -0.64
N ILE A 178 2.61 1.58 -1.84
CA ILE A 178 3.03 0.98 -3.09
C ILE A 178 4.10 1.89 -3.70
N GLY A 179 5.27 1.33 -3.95
CA GLY A 179 6.40 1.98 -4.60
C GLY A 179 6.15 2.24 -6.08
N GLU A 180 7.07 2.92 -6.74
CA GLU A 180 6.99 3.20 -8.17
C GLU A 180 7.16 1.95 -9.02
N GLY A 181 6.54 1.93 -10.19
CA GLY A 181 6.66 0.83 -11.15
C GLY A 181 6.01 -0.48 -10.73
N CYS A 182 5.18 -0.46 -9.69
CA CYS A 182 4.51 -1.65 -9.18
C CYS A 182 3.31 -2.08 -10.02
N ARG A 183 3.03 -3.38 -10.04
CA ARG A 183 1.90 -3.97 -10.77
C ARG A 183 1.08 -4.88 -9.87
N VAL A 184 -0.23 -4.60 -9.75
CA VAL A 184 -1.15 -5.37 -8.91
C VAL A 184 -2.37 -5.75 -9.73
N PHE A 185 -2.53 -7.03 -10.07
CA PHE A 185 -3.57 -7.47 -11.00
C PHE A 185 -4.35 -8.71 -10.55
N TYR A 186 -5.60 -8.80 -10.99
CA TYR A 186 -6.44 -9.99 -10.96
C TYR A 186 -6.77 -10.51 -9.56
N GLY A 187 -7.61 -9.75 -8.83
CA GLY A 187 -8.20 -10.21 -7.59
C GLY A 187 -7.26 -10.27 -6.37
N VAL A 188 -6.17 -9.54 -6.39
CA VAL A 188 -5.22 -9.45 -5.27
C VAL A 188 -5.90 -8.87 -4.03
N LYS A 189 -5.57 -9.43 -2.85
CA LYS A 189 -5.96 -8.90 -1.54
C LYS A 189 -4.73 -8.56 -0.71
N ALA A 190 -4.56 -7.29 -0.37
CA ALA A 190 -3.44 -6.86 0.48
C ALA A 190 -3.93 -5.95 1.61
N VAL A 191 -3.49 -6.25 2.84
CA VAL A 191 -3.90 -5.52 4.04
C VAL A 191 -2.71 -5.30 4.96
N ARG A 192 -2.48 -4.04 5.37
CA ARG A 192 -1.29 -3.66 6.14
C ARG A 192 -0.03 -4.18 5.46
N PHE A 193 0.36 -3.53 4.38
CA PHE A 193 1.44 -4.00 3.53
C PHE A 193 2.33 -2.84 3.05
N TYR A 194 3.53 -3.20 2.68
CA TYR A 194 4.45 -2.33 1.95
C TYR A 194 4.95 -3.07 0.71
N MET A 195 4.79 -2.48 -0.46
CA MET A 195 5.38 -2.94 -1.70
C MET A 195 6.45 -1.95 -2.14
N ALA A 196 7.70 -2.37 -2.15
CA ALA A 196 8.78 -1.56 -2.68
C ALA A 196 8.75 -1.53 -4.22
N SER A 197 9.51 -0.62 -4.82
CA SER A 197 9.41 -0.33 -6.26
C SER A 197 9.65 -1.54 -7.17
N HIS A 198 8.96 -1.54 -8.30
CA HIS A 198 9.02 -2.57 -9.34
C HIS A 198 8.57 -3.97 -8.89
N SER A 199 7.86 -4.08 -7.77
CA SER A 199 7.32 -5.35 -7.28
C SER A 199 5.93 -5.64 -7.87
N GLN A 200 5.52 -6.90 -7.83
CA GLN A 200 4.30 -7.36 -8.48
C GLN A 200 3.51 -8.30 -7.58
N LEU A 201 2.18 -8.10 -7.54
CA LEU A 201 1.20 -9.01 -6.94
C LEU A 201 0.18 -9.42 -8.00
N LYS A 202 -0.05 -10.69 -8.21
CA LYS A 202 -0.92 -11.18 -9.29
C LYS A 202 -1.77 -12.38 -8.90
N TYR A 203 -2.85 -12.60 -9.66
CA TYR A 203 -3.64 -13.81 -9.69
C TYR A 203 -4.13 -14.26 -8.31
N GLY A 204 -4.83 -13.37 -7.59
CA GLY A 204 -5.39 -13.67 -6.29
C GLY A 204 -4.39 -13.79 -5.14
N ALA A 205 -3.15 -13.36 -5.33
CA ALA A 205 -2.16 -13.33 -4.26
C ALA A 205 -2.69 -12.58 -3.03
N ARG A 206 -2.31 -13.06 -1.83
CA ARG A 206 -2.61 -12.40 -0.57
C ARG A 206 -1.33 -11.94 0.10
N LEU A 207 -1.28 -10.66 0.47
CA LEU A 207 -0.16 -10.05 1.19
C LEU A 207 -0.67 -9.33 2.43
N ILE A 208 -0.41 -9.90 3.61
CA ILE A 208 -0.95 -9.39 4.87
C ILE A 208 0.17 -9.17 5.88
N ASN A 209 0.17 -7.99 6.54
CA ASN A 209 1.19 -7.62 7.54
C ASN A 209 2.63 -7.83 7.05
N SER A 210 2.93 -7.52 5.79
CA SER A 210 4.19 -7.89 5.17
C SER A 210 4.85 -6.74 4.43
N TYR A 211 6.17 -6.77 4.39
CA TYR A 211 7.00 -5.91 3.56
C TYR A 211 7.56 -6.71 2.38
N LEU A 212 7.26 -6.29 1.17
CA LEU A 212 7.73 -6.87 -0.08
C LEU A 212 8.81 -5.97 -0.69
N GLY A 213 10.03 -6.49 -0.83
CA GLY A 213 11.19 -5.77 -1.36
C GLY A 213 11.10 -5.46 -2.85
N ASN A 214 12.04 -4.66 -3.34
CA ASN A 214 12.10 -4.24 -4.74
C ASN A 214 12.23 -5.44 -5.70
N ASN A 215 11.67 -5.33 -6.89
CA ASN A 215 11.76 -6.36 -7.93
C ASN A 215 11.32 -7.75 -7.48
N ALA A 216 10.36 -7.82 -6.58
CA ALA A 216 9.83 -9.08 -6.07
C ALA A 216 8.46 -9.39 -6.69
N THR A 217 8.19 -10.68 -6.94
CA THR A 217 6.90 -11.14 -7.51
C THR A 217 6.24 -12.14 -6.57
N ILE A 218 4.98 -11.90 -6.21
CA ILE A 218 4.11 -12.86 -5.54
C ILE A 218 2.89 -13.09 -6.41
N SER A 219 2.59 -14.35 -6.70
CA SER A 219 1.47 -14.73 -7.55
C SER A 219 0.81 -16.02 -7.06
N CYS A 220 -0.51 -16.08 -7.03
CA CYS A 220 -1.30 -17.25 -6.67
C CYS A 220 -1.10 -17.81 -5.26
N CYS A 221 -0.42 -17.10 -4.35
CA CYS A 221 -0.05 -17.62 -3.05
C CYS A 221 -0.34 -16.64 -1.92
N GLU A 222 -0.15 -17.11 -0.69
CA GLU A 222 -0.36 -16.32 0.52
C GLU A 222 0.95 -16.04 1.22
N VAL A 223 1.16 -14.78 1.59
CA VAL A 223 2.30 -14.29 2.35
C VAL A 223 1.81 -13.48 3.53
N LEU A 224 2.16 -13.93 4.72
CA LEU A 224 1.74 -13.33 5.99
C LEU A 224 2.94 -12.93 6.84
N ASN A 225 2.84 -11.82 7.55
CA ASN A 225 3.76 -11.40 8.62
C ASN A 225 5.26 -11.55 8.25
N SER A 226 5.61 -11.24 7.01
CA SER A 226 6.95 -11.51 6.49
C SER A 226 7.67 -10.25 6.05
N LEU A 227 8.98 -10.23 6.24
CA LEU A 227 9.90 -9.25 5.70
C LEU A 227 10.68 -9.88 4.56
N ILE A 228 10.39 -9.43 3.34
CA ILE A 228 10.99 -9.97 2.12
C ILE A 228 11.94 -8.93 1.53
N PHE A 229 13.20 -9.30 1.39
CA PHE A 229 14.24 -8.48 0.76
C PHE A 229 14.12 -8.54 -0.78
N PRO A 230 14.83 -7.67 -1.52
CA PRO A 230 14.68 -7.56 -2.98
C PRO A 230 14.90 -8.84 -3.78
N ALA A 231 14.31 -8.90 -4.98
CA ALA A 231 14.47 -9.96 -5.96
C ALA A 231 13.96 -11.34 -5.49
N HIS A 232 12.77 -11.35 -4.91
CA HIS A 232 12.06 -12.56 -4.49
C HIS A 232 11.05 -13.01 -5.56
N GLU A 233 11.04 -14.29 -5.85
CA GLU A 233 10.07 -14.91 -6.76
C GLU A 233 9.26 -16.00 -6.05
N GLN A 234 7.93 -15.84 -6.02
CA GLN A 234 6.98 -16.81 -5.48
C GLN A 234 5.70 -16.76 -6.32
N HIS A 235 5.66 -17.59 -7.37
CA HIS A 235 4.63 -17.46 -8.41
C HIS A 235 3.89 -18.76 -8.75
N HIS A 236 4.01 -19.77 -7.91
CA HIS A 236 3.31 -21.05 -8.07
C HIS A 236 2.27 -21.29 -6.97
N ASN A 237 1.17 -21.95 -7.33
CA ASN A 237 0.13 -22.35 -6.39
C ASN A 237 0.65 -23.25 -5.27
N ASN A 238 -0.07 -23.25 -4.14
CA ASN A 238 0.22 -24.06 -2.95
C ASN A 238 1.55 -23.73 -2.26
N SER A 239 2.17 -22.60 -2.54
CA SER A 239 3.24 -22.11 -1.70
C SER A 239 2.70 -21.19 -0.61
N PHE A 240 3.26 -21.29 0.59
CA PHE A 240 2.86 -20.53 1.76
C PHE A 240 4.08 -19.98 2.48
N LEU A 241 4.04 -18.69 2.83
CA LEU A 241 5.12 -18.02 3.54
C LEU A 241 4.54 -17.23 4.71
N CYS A 242 4.98 -17.54 5.92
CA CYS A 242 4.50 -16.87 7.12
C CYS A 242 5.63 -16.59 8.12
N ALA A 243 5.56 -15.42 8.77
CA ALA A 243 6.41 -15.05 9.89
C ALA A 243 7.92 -15.20 9.64
N ALA A 244 8.35 -14.89 8.43
CA ALA A 244 9.72 -15.11 7.98
C ALA A 244 10.46 -13.82 7.61
N THR A 245 11.77 -13.86 7.73
CA THR A 245 12.68 -12.93 7.05
C THR A 245 13.30 -13.66 5.86
N VAL A 246 12.98 -13.20 4.65
CA VAL A 246 13.47 -13.80 3.41
C VAL A 246 14.52 -12.89 2.79
N MET A 247 15.75 -13.37 2.70
CA MET A 247 16.86 -12.59 2.13
C MET A 247 16.73 -12.49 0.60
N GLY A 248 17.47 -11.55 0.01
CA GLY A 248 17.40 -11.28 -1.43
C GLY A 248 17.79 -12.43 -2.33
N GLN A 249 17.34 -12.38 -3.59
CA GLN A 249 17.55 -13.37 -4.64
C GLN A 249 17.02 -14.77 -4.27
N SER A 250 15.82 -14.81 -3.74
CA SER A 250 15.17 -16.06 -3.33
C SER A 250 14.07 -16.47 -4.32
N ASN A 251 13.92 -17.77 -4.52
CA ASN A 251 12.85 -18.34 -5.32
C ASN A 251 12.16 -19.47 -4.54
N ILE A 252 10.84 -19.39 -4.37
CA ILE A 252 10.06 -20.37 -3.63
C ILE A 252 9.26 -21.22 -4.62
N ALA A 253 9.52 -22.54 -4.59
CA ALA A 253 8.87 -23.51 -5.46
C ALA A 253 7.41 -23.76 -5.07
N ALA A 254 6.66 -24.37 -5.99
CA ALA A 254 5.31 -24.87 -5.74
C ALA A 254 5.28 -25.84 -4.56
N GLY A 255 4.25 -25.74 -3.72
CA GLY A 255 4.07 -26.62 -2.57
C GLY A 255 4.99 -26.35 -1.38
N ALA A 256 5.88 -25.36 -1.47
CA ALA A 256 6.75 -25.01 -0.34
C ALA A 256 5.94 -24.34 0.79
N THR A 257 6.13 -24.82 2.02
CA THR A 257 5.62 -24.19 3.23
C THR A 257 6.78 -23.68 4.05
N LEU A 258 6.88 -22.38 4.22
CA LEU A 258 7.98 -21.73 4.92
C LEU A 258 7.47 -20.86 6.06
N GLY A 259 8.21 -20.86 7.16
CA GLY A 259 7.97 -20.00 8.30
C GLY A 259 7.22 -20.66 9.44
N SER A 260 6.66 -19.83 10.30
CA SER A 260 6.04 -20.25 11.55
C SER A 260 4.75 -21.04 11.34
N ASN A 261 4.57 -22.03 12.19
CA ASN A 261 3.26 -22.64 12.45
C ASN A 261 2.68 -22.07 13.76
N HIS A 262 1.49 -22.55 14.14
CA HIS A 262 0.78 -22.10 15.34
C HIS A 262 1.55 -22.27 16.67
N ASN A 263 2.63 -23.01 16.68
CA ASN A 263 3.42 -23.34 17.87
C ASN A 263 4.63 -22.44 18.06
N SER A 264 4.93 -21.55 17.14
CA SER A 264 6.17 -20.75 17.15
C SER A 264 6.02 -19.35 17.76
N ARG A 265 5.16 -19.21 18.74
CA ARG A 265 4.93 -17.92 19.42
C ARG A 265 6.14 -17.39 20.16
N SER A 266 7.08 -18.22 20.48
CA SER A 266 8.28 -17.89 21.29
C SER A 266 9.56 -17.85 20.48
N ALA A 267 9.53 -18.12 19.20
CA ALA A 267 10.72 -18.16 18.39
C ALA A 267 11.23 -16.75 18.09
N ASP A 268 12.25 -16.36 18.75
CA ASP A 268 13.11 -15.24 18.45
C ASP A 268 14.52 -15.70 18.20
#